data_be82596de20e7ce122d9693c443bc50d
#
_entry.id   be82596de20e7ce122d9693c443bc50d
#
_cell.length_a   1.000
_cell.length_b   1.000
_cell.length_c   1.000
_cell.angle_alpha   90.00
_cell.angle_beta   90.00
_cell.angle_gamma   90.00
#
_symmetry.space_group_name_H-M   'P 1'
#
loop_
_entity.id
_entity.type
_entity.pdbx_description
1 polymer ?
#
loop_
_entity_poly.entity_id
_entity_poly.type
_entity_poly.pdbx_seq_one_letter_code
_entity_poly.pdbx_strand_id
1 'polypeptide(L)'
;MKVICEVSNKHCHLTEETSKKSGLNLTKLKDISQPGQWVSKEYYSDGTEDFRVIMPCRSEDQFELSLTDWIKRFGRDTEPKWKRNKEAGYVVTLRHLHISDKQAKEFGLKDGDFVSIRKEGIRAGQLDKVLVRISPNFDFRVHLDTDEANALYIKNGEEVDLIVT
;
A
#
# COMPACT_ATOMS: atom_id res chain seq x y z
N MET A 1 -4.24 -20.00 -7.22
CA MET A 1 -3.13 -19.92 -6.23
C MET A 1 -3.57 -19.01 -5.11
N LYS A 2 -3.17 -19.24 -3.84
CA LYS A 2 -3.54 -18.36 -2.72
C LYS A 2 -2.45 -17.32 -2.45
N VAL A 3 -2.86 -16.12 -2.09
CA VAL A 3 -1.99 -15.02 -1.67
C VAL A 3 -2.62 -14.28 -0.49
N ILE A 4 -1.79 -13.85 0.46
CA ILE A 4 -2.25 -13.06 1.62
C ILE A 4 -2.44 -11.61 1.19
N CYS A 5 -3.56 -11.00 1.61
CA CYS A 5 -3.81 -9.58 1.44
C CYS A 5 -3.32 -8.77 2.65
N GLU A 6 -2.60 -7.70 2.39
CA GLU A 6 -2.33 -6.63 3.33
C GLU A 6 -3.17 -5.40 2.98
N VAL A 7 -3.90 -4.90 3.96
CA VAL A 7 -4.73 -3.71 3.79
C VAL A 7 -4.01 -2.51 4.37
N SER A 8 -3.68 -1.55 3.52
CA SER A 8 -2.99 -0.34 3.91
C SER A 8 -3.97 0.77 4.24
N ASN A 9 -3.94 1.24 5.48
CA ASN A 9 -4.62 2.47 5.87
C ASN A 9 -3.82 3.69 5.41
N LYS A 10 -4.45 4.85 5.45
CA LYS A 10 -3.81 6.15 5.24
C LYS A 10 -2.54 6.29 6.08
N HIS A 11 -1.41 6.55 5.42
CA HIS A 11 -0.12 6.66 6.08
C HIS A 11 0.81 7.62 5.30
N CYS A 12 1.91 7.98 5.95
CA CYS A 12 2.94 8.78 5.32
C CYS A 12 4.34 8.22 5.53
N HIS A 13 5.22 8.59 4.62
CA HIS A 13 6.65 8.49 4.75
C HIS A 13 7.21 9.92 4.79
N LEU A 14 8.03 10.22 5.76
CA LEU A 14 8.59 11.55 5.97
C LEU A 14 10.07 11.60 5.62
N THR A 15 10.54 12.76 5.24
CA THR A 15 11.97 13.08 5.23
C THR A 15 12.46 13.28 6.67
N GLU A 16 13.77 13.20 6.88
CA GLU A 16 14.35 13.54 8.18
C GLU A 16 14.05 14.98 8.60
N GLU A 17 14.04 15.89 7.63
CA GLU A 17 13.76 17.30 7.86
C GLU A 17 12.32 17.50 8.36
N THR A 18 11.33 16.93 7.67
CA THR A 18 9.92 17.01 8.06
C THR A 18 9.67 16.32 9.40
N SER A 19 10.28 15.15 9.61
CA SER A 19 10.19 14.43 10.88
C SER A 19 10.72 15.28 12.05
N LYS A 20 11.88 15.91 11.90
CA LYS A 20 12.46 16.81 12.91
C LYS A 20 11.60 18.05 13.16
N LYS A 21 11.11 18.68 12.08
CA LYS A 21 10.24 19.88 12.18
C LYS A 21 8.91 19.59 12.88
N SER A 22 8.38 18.37 12.73
CA SER A 22 7.13 17.97 13.39
C SER A 22 7.23 17.92 14.92
N GLY A 23 8.45 17.80 15.47
CA GLY A 23 8.68 17.63 16.90
C GLY A 23 8.21 16.28 17.46
N LEU A 24 7.79 15.34 16.62
CA LEU A 24 7.33 14.03 17.04
C LEU A 24 8.50 13.14 17.48
N ASN A 25 8.34 12.49 18.61
CA ASN A 25 9.23 11.42 19.04
C ASN A 25 8.65 10.07 18.56
N LEU A 26 9.03 9.69 17.33
CA LEU A 26 8.48 8.49 16.66
C LEU A 26 8.96 7.23 17.38
N THR A 27 8.04 6.46 17.93
CA THR A 27 8.30 5.19 18.61
C THR A 27 7.70 4.03 17.84
N LYS A 28 8.43 2.91 17.78
CA LYS A 28 8.00 1.74 17.02
C LYS A 28 6.78 1.08 17.65
N LEU A 29 5.73 0.89 16.87
CA LEU A 29 4.57 0.09 17.24
C LEU A 29 4.79 -1.38 16.83
N LYS A 30 5.12 -1.63 15.58
CA LYS A 30 5.38 -2.97 15.01
C LYS A 30 6.14 -2.89 13.70
N ASP A 31 6.77 -4.00 13.33
CA ASP A 31 7.29 -4.17 11.97
C ASP A 31 6.15 -4.39 10.96
N ILE A 32 6.40 -4.05 9.71
CA ILE A 32 5.54 -4.37 8.58
C ILE A 32 6.22 -5.41 7.67
N SER A 33 5.49 -5.95 6.70
CA SER A 33 5.99 -7.02 5.82
C SER A 33 7.17 -6.59 4.93
N GLN A 34 7.36 -5.29 4.72
CA GLN A 34 8.53 -4.79 4.01
C GLN A 34 9.74 -4.75 4.93
N PRO A 35 10.82 -5.49 4.59
CA PRO A 35 11.99 -5.61 5.46
C PRO A 35 12.59 -4.26 5.88
N GLY A 36 12.89 -4.11 7.16
CA GLY A 36 13.48 -2.90 7.74
C GLY A 36 12.51 -1.74 7.92
N GLN A 37 11.25 -1.89 7.55
CA GLN A 37 10.22 -0.88 7.77
C GLN A 37 9.35 -1.20 8.99
N TRP A 38 8.91 -0.15 9.64
CA TRP A 38 8.05 -0.24 10.81
C TRP A 38 7.08 0.94 10.90
N VAL A 39 5.93 0.72 11.53
CA VAL A 39 4.93 1.74 11.78
C VAL A 39 5.10 2.34 13.17
N SER A 40 5.00 3.67 13.27
CA SER A 40 5.07 4.39 14.55
C SER A 40 3.77 4.27 15.35
N LYS A 41 3.88 4.53 16.66
CA LYS A 41 2.69 4.75 17.53
C LYS A 41 2.06 6.11 17.26
N GLU A 42 2.88 7.09 16.98
CA GLU A 42 2.51 8.49 16.77
C GLU A 42 1.97 8.70 15.36
N TYR A 43 1.16 9.73 15.22
CA TYR A 43 0.62 10.20 13.95
C TYR A 43 1.23 11.55 13.58
N TYR A 44 1.48 11.75 12.31
CA TYR A 44 1.83 13.05 11.75
C TYR A 44 0.56 13.74 11.27
N SER A 45 0.36 15.00 11.69
CA SER A 45 -0.73 15.83 11.18
C SER A 45 -0.18 16.85 10.17
N ASP A 46 -0.83 16.92 9.02
CA ASP A 46 -0.53 17.96 8.02
C ASP A 46 -1.38 19.24 8.22
N GLY A 47 -2.08 19.33 9.36
CA GLY A 47 -3.02 20.41 9.68
C GLY A 47 -4.45 20.16 9.20
N THR A 48 -4.69 19.16 8.37
CA THR A 48 -6.01 18.78 7.86
C THR A 48 -6.37 17.35 8.26
N GLU A 49 -5.41 16.45 8.20
CA GLU A 49 -5.59 15.04 8.48
C GLU A 49 -4.40 14.46 9.22
N ASP A 50 -4.64 13.34 9.91
CA ASP A 50 -3.61 12.59 10.60
C ASP A 50 -3.21 11.35 9.80
N PHE A 51 -1.90 11.14 9.70
CA PHE A 51 -1.29 10.03 8.98
C PHE A 51 -0.48 9.15 9.92
N ARG A 52 -0.64 7.84 9.81
CA ARG A 52 0.27 6.91 10.43
C ARG A 52 1.65 7.03 9.78
N VAL A 53 2.71 7.16 10.57
CA VAL A 53 4.06 7.31 10.03
C VAL A 53 4.71 5.94 9.85
N ILE A 54 5.26 5.70 8.65
CA ILE A 54 6.06 4.51 8.35
C ILE A 54 7.53 4.92 8.25
N MET A 55 8.36 4.24 9.00
CA MET A 55 9.79 4.47 9.10
C MET A 55 10.59 3.35 8.42
N PRO A 56 11.83 3.58 8.04
CA PRO A 56 12.67 4.77 8.24
C PRO A 56 12.28 5.94 7.33
N CYS A 57 12.82 7.13 7.62
CA CYS A 57 12.67 8.32 6.78
C CYS A 57 13.13 8.05 5.34
N ARG A 58 12.51 8.77 4.40
CA ARG A 58 12.80 8.71 2.96
C ARG A 58 13.42 10.01 2.45
N SER A 59 13.84 10.02 1.19
CA SER A 59 14.34 11.23 0.52
C SER A 59 13.26 12.26 0.24
N GLU A 60 12.01 11.84 0.15
CA GLU A 60 10.85 12.67 -0.18
C GLU A 60 9.70 12.37 0.77
N ASP A 61 8.93 13.41 1.13
CA ASP A 61 7.67 13.21 1.84
C ASP A 61 6.63 12.61 0.90
N GLN A 62 5.92 11.59 1.39
CA GLN A 62 4.86 10.92 0.63
C GLN A 62 3.68 10.63 1.54
N PHE A 63 2.48 10.99 1.08
CA PHE A 63 1.22 10.80 1.79
C PHE A 63 0.32 9.88 0.97
N GLU A 64 0.12 8.68 1.45
CA GLU A 64 -0.68 7.67 0.76
C GLU A 64 -2.12 7.72 1.25
N LEU A 65 -3.03 7.98 0.32
CA LEU A 65 -4.47 8.08 0.52
C LEU A 65 -5.20 6.91 -0.15
N SER A 66 -6.35 6.53 0.39
CA SER A 66 -7.35 5.81 -0.41
C SER A 66 -7.99 6.75 -1.43
N LEU A 67 -8.68 6.20 -2.41
CA LEU A 67 -9.42 7.03 -3.37
C LEU A 67 -10.50 7.87 -2.68
N THR A 68 -11.17 7.32 -1.68
CA THR A 68 -12.16 8.06 -0.87
C THR A 68 -11.52 9.25 -0.15
N ASP A 69 -10.35 9.07 0.46
CA ASP A 69 -9.64 10.17 1.14
C ASP A 69 -9.16 11.23 0.14
N TRP A 70 -8.69 10.81 -1.04
CA TRP A 70 -8.34 11.73 -2.12
C TRP A 70 -9.53 12.60 -2.54
N ILE A 71 -10.68 11.96 -2.80
CA ILE A 71 -11.91 12.67 -3.21
C ILE A 71 -12.38 13.66 -2.14
N LYS A 72 -12.31 13.27 -0.85
CA LYS A 72 -12.66 14.18 0.26
C LYS A 72 -11.75 15.39 0.30
N ARG A 73 -10.46 15.23 0.02
CA ARG A 73 -9.45 16.27 0.12
C ARG A 73 -9.41 17.19 -1.10
N PHE A 74 -9.45 16.63 -2.30
CA PHE A 74 -9.19 17.34 -3.54
C PHE A 74 -10.41 17.48 -4.46
N GLY A 75 -11.50 16.80 -4.13
CA GLY A 75 -12.71 16.76 -4.96
C GLY A 75 -12.69 15.62 -5.98
N ARG A 76 -13.90 15.20 -6.38
CA ARG A 76 -14.09 14.06 -7.30
C ARG A 76 -13.55 14.33 -8.71
N ASP A 77 -13.55 15.58 -9.13
CA ASP A 77 -13.13 15.97 -10.48
C ASP A 77 -11.62 16.18 -10.60
N THR A 78 -10.88 16.05 -9.49
CA THR A 78 -9.42 16.11 -9.46
C THR A 78 -8.84 14.72 -9.69
N GLU A 79 -8.17 14.51 -10.82
CA GLU A 79 -7.53 13.25 -11.13
C GLU A 79 -6.49 12.87 -10.07
N PRO A 80 -6.54 11.67 -9.48
CA PRO A 80 -5.55 11.24 -8.52
C PRO A 80 -4.15 11.11 -9.11
N LYS A 81 -3.16 11.46 -8.33
CA LYS A 81 -1.78 11.12 -8.62
C LYS A 81 -1.55 9.65 -8.25
N TRP A 82 -1.62 8.77 -9.24
CA TRP A 82 -1.48 7.34 -9.04
C TRP A 82 -0.03 6.95 -8.75
N LYS A 83 0.18 6.35 -7.58
CA LYS A 83 1.49 5.87 -7.18
C LYS A 83 1.80 4.52 -7.81
N ARG A 84 2.84 4.50 -8.63
CA ARG A 84 3.43 3.27 -9.18
C ARG A 84 4.69 2.86 -8.45
N ASN A 85 5.44 3.80 -7.90
CA ASN A 85 6.71 3.56 -7.21
C ASN A 85 6.90 4.54 -6.04
N LYS A 86 7.80 5.52 -6.16
CA LYS A 86 8.22 6.43 -5.08
C LYS A 86 7.84 7.89 -5.37
N GLU A 87 6.68 8.11 -5.95
CA GLU A 87 6.19 9.45 -6.23
C GLU A 87 5.99 10.23 -4.92
N ALA A 88 6.52 11.46 -4.86
CA ALA A 88 6.42 12.35 -3.71
C ALA A 88 5.04 13.02 -3.58
N GLY A 89 4.74 13.54 -2.40
CA GLY A 89 3.52 14.27 -2.09
C GLY A 89 2.31 13.37 -1.86
N TYR A 90 1.10 13.90 -2.07
CA TYR A 90 -0.13 13.13 -1.93
C TYR A 90 -0.35 12.25 -3.13
N VAL A 91 -0.63 10.96 -2.87
CA VAL A 91 -0.79 9.93 -3.90
C VAL A 91 -1.87 8.93 -3.51
N VAL A 92 -2.48 8.30 -4.52
CA VAL A 92 -3.30 7.11 -4.35
C VAL A 92 -2.51 5.92 -4.86
N THR A 93 -2.24 4.94 -4.00
CA THR A 93 -1.43 3.79 -4.38
C THR A 93 -2.23 2.83 -5.26
N LEU A 94 -1.63 2.40 -6.38
CA LEU A 94 -2.19 1.28 -7.14
C LEU A 94 -2.11 -0.01 -6.31
N ARG A 95 -3.17 -0.82 -6.40
CA ARG A 95 -3.09 -2.18 -5.85
C ARG A 95 -1.94 -2.93 -6.47
N HIS A 96 -1.18 -3.65 -5.66
CA HIS A 96 0.01 -4.30 -6.16
C HIS A 96 0.35 -5.61 -5.44
N LEU A 97 1.03 -6.49 -6.16
CA LEU A 97 1.58 -7.74 -5.66
C LEU A 97 3.07 -7.55 -5.39
N HIS A 98 3.50 -7.79 -4.15
CA HIS A 98 4.90 -8.01 -3.82
C HIS A 98 5.24 -9.49 -4.01
N ILE A 99 6.34 -9.75 -4.69
CA ILE A 99 6.80 -11.11 -4.98
C ILE A 99 8.33 -11.15 -5.08
N SER A 100 8.96 -12.23 -4.60
CA SER A 100 10.39 -12.42 -4.74
C SER A 100 10.78 -12.77 -6.18
N ASP A 101 12.03 -12.50 -6.56
CA ASP A 101 12.57 -12.87 -7.89
C ASP A 101 12.40 -14.37 -8.19
N LYS A 102 12.60 -15.21 -7.17
CA LYS A 102 12.46 -16.67 -7.30
C LYS A 102 11.01 -17.06 -7.65
N GLN A 103 10.06 -16.56 -6.88
CA GLN A 103 8.63 -16.85 -7.11
C GLN A 103 8.12 -16.24 -8.42
N ALA A 104 8.58 -15.04 -8.77
CA ALA A 104 8.21 -14.40 -10.03
C ALA A 104 8.64 -15.24 -11.24
N LYS A 105 9.86 -15.79 -11.22
CA LYS A 105 10.33 -16.73 -12.27
C LYS A 105 9.50 -18.01 -12.32
N GLU A 106 9.14 -18.57 -11.15
CA GLU A 106 8.30 -19.77 -11.06
C GLU A 106 6.91 -19.53 -11.66
N PHE A 107 6.35 -18.34 -11.46
CA PHE A 107 5.02 -17.98 -11.98
C PHE A 107 5.04 -17.34 -13.37
N GLY A 108 6.22 -17.17 -13.97
CA GLY A 108 6.37 -16.53 -15.29
C GLY A 108 6.05 -15.04 -15.29
N LEU A 109 6.13 -14.36 -14.15
CA LEU A 109 5.82 -12.96 -13.97
C LEU A 109 7.06 -12.07 -14.14
N LYS A 110 6.83 -10.87 -14.65
CA LYS A 110 7.83 -9.79 -14.77
C LYS A 110 7.41 -8.58 -13.95
N ASP A 111 8.39 -7.79 -13.53
CA ASP A 111 8.12 -6.51 -12.87
C ASP A 111 7.32 -5.59 -13.81
N GLY A 112 6.24 -5.01 -13.29
CA GLY A 112 5.32 -4.20 -14.07
C GLY A 112 4.18 -4.96 -14.77
N ASP A 113 4.16 -6.28 -14.74
CA ASP A 113 3.02 -7.08 -15.21
C ASP A 113 1.77 -6.79 -14.36
N PHE A 114 0.62 -7.23 -14.86
CA PHE A 114 -0.64 -7.17 -14.14
C PHE A 114 -1.21 -8.56 -13.93
N VAL A 115 -1.71 -8.78 -12.73
CA VAL A 115 -2.45 -9.99 -12.34
C VAL A 115 -3.83 -9.58 -11.79
N SER A 116 -4.64 -10.55 -11.42
CA SER A 116 -5.94 -10.33 -10.77
C SER A 116 -6.02 -11.08 -9.46
N ILE A 117 -6.88 -10.59 -8.56
CA ILE A 117 -7.27 -11.34 -7.36
C ILE A 117 -8.77 -11.57 -7.35
N ARG A 118 -9.20 -12.70 -6.80
CA ARG A 118 -10.60 -13.06 -6.66
C ARG A 118 -10.92 -13.46 -5.23
N LYS A 119 -12.04 -12.97 -4.73
CA LYS A 119 -12.60 -13.30 -3.42
C LYS A 119 -13.95 -13.95 -3.58
N GLU A 120 -14.16 -15.07 -2.89
CA GLU A 120 -15.47 -15.70 -2.74
C GLU A 120 -16.18 -15.21 -1.47
N GLY A 121 -17.47 -15.40 -1.39
CA GLY A 121 -18.29 -15.08 -0.23
C GLY A 121 -19.38 -14.07 -0.51
N ILE A 122 -19.91 -13.42 0.53
CA ILE A 122 -21.08 -12.53 0.42
C ILE A 122 -20.82 -11.28 -0.45
N ARG A 123 -19.56 -10.85 -0.53
CA ARG A 123 -19.11 -9.78 -1.43
C ARG A 123 -18.12 -10.33 -2.45
N ALA A 124 -18.45 -11.48 -3.04
CA ALA A 124 -17.62 -12.10 -4.05
C ALA A 124 -17.35 -11.16 -5.22
N GLY A 125 -16.15 -11.20 -5.73
CA GLY A 125 -15.74 -10.36 -6.86
C GLY A 125 -14.27 -10.55 -7.22
N GLN A 126 -13.85 -9.82 -8.24
CA GLN A 126 -12.49 -9.82 -8.75
C GLN A 126 -11.97 -8.39 -8.86
N LEU A 127 -10.72 -8.19 -8.50
CA LEU A 127 -9.97 -6.96 -8.74
C LEU A 127 -8.88 -7.25 -9.75
N ASP A 128 -8.97 -6.60 -10.89
CA ASP A 128 -7.99 -6.68 -11.97
C ASP A 128 -6.92 -5.60 -11.81
N LYS A 129 -5.91 -5.62 -12.68
CA LYS A 129 -4.83 -4.61 -12.70
C LYS A 129 -4.07 -4.52 -11.38
N VAL A 130 -3.81 -5.64 -10.73
CA VAL A 130 -2.89 -5.74 -9.61
C VAL A 130 -1.46 -5.69 -10.16
N LEU A 131 -0.74 -4.61 -9.89
CA LEU A 131 0.60 -4.36 -10.43
C LEU A 131 1.63 -5.27 -9.75
N VAL A 132 2.37 -6.04 -10.54
CA VAL A 132 3.45 -6.90 -10.03
C VAL A 132 4.69 -6.05 -9.73
N ARG A 133 5.22 -6.19 -8.53
CA ARG A 133 6.48 -5.59 -8.07
C ARG A 133 7.41 -6.68 -7.57
N ILE A 134 8.61 -6.74 -8.12
CA ILE A 134 9.60 -7.78 -7.82
C ILE A 134 10.76 -7.20 -7.02
N SER A 135 11.13 -7.88 -5.95
CA SER A 135 12.36 -7.60 -5.18
C SER A 135 12.78 -8.85 -4.44
N PRO A 136 14.11 -9.12 -4.31
CA PRO A 136 14.60 -10.34 -3.64
C PRO A 136 14.07 -10.54 -2.23
N ASN A 137 13.74 -9.44 -1.55
CA ASN A 137 13.34 -9.44 -0.14
C ASN A 137 11.84 -9.24 0.07
N PHE A 138 11.03 -9.30 -0.98
CA PHE A 138 9.57 -9.17 -0.83
C PHE A 138 8.94 -10.47 -0.37
N ASP A 139 8.05 -10.36 0.62
CA ASP A 139 7.10 -11.39 0.94
C ASP A 139 6.00 -11.46 -0.13
N PHE A 140 5.47 -12.66 -0.35
CA PHE A 140 4.39 -12.89 -1.31
C PHE A 140 3.06 -12.38 -0.77
N ARG A 141 2.71 -11.11 -1.09
CA ARG A 141 1.54 -10.42 -0.57
C ARG A 141 0.93 -9.47 -1.59
N VAL A 142 -0.39 -9.39 -1.60
CA VAL A 142 -1.14 -8.35 -2.32
C VAL A 142 -1.43 -7.21 -1.36
N HIS A 143 -1.14 -6.00 -1.79
CA HIS A 143 -1.44 -4.76 -1.06
C HIS A 143 -2.64 -4.07 -1.68
N LEU A 144 -3.63 -3.80 -0.85
CA LEU A 144 -4.87 -3.09 -1.19
C LEU A 144 -5.01 -1.87 -0.29
N ASP A 145 -5.68 -0.84 -0.77
CA ASP A 145 -6.17 0.22 0.10
C ASP A 145 -7.47 -0.21 0.82
N THR A 146 -7.95 0.64 1.72
CA THR A 146 -9.17 0.36 2.49
C THR A 146 -10.42 0.31 1.62
N ASP A 147 -10.50 1.09 0.55
CA ASP A 147 -11.66 1.10 -0.35
C ASP A 147 -11.76 -0.21 -1.13
N GLU A 148 -10.63 -0.68 -1.66
CA GLU A 148 -10.51 -1.92 -2.42
C GLU A 148 -10.82 -3.13 -1.54
N ALA A 149 -10.25 -3.17 -0.34
CA ALA A 149 -10.50 -4.24 0.63
C ALA A 149 -11.98 -4.27 1.06
N ASN A 150 -12.57 -3.11 1.35
CA ASN A 150 -13.97 -3.00 1.73
C ASN A 150 -14.93 -3.38 0.59
N ALA A 151 -14.56 -3.12 -0.67
CA ALA A 151 -15.37 -3.50 -1.83
C ALA A 151 -15.65 -5.01 -1.85
N LEU A 152 -14.67 -5.83 -1.52
CA LEU A 152 -14.77 -7.29 -1.48
C LEU A 152 -14.87 -7.88 -0.06
N TYR A 153 -14.96 -7.04 0.97
CA TYR A 153 -14.94 -7.45 2.37
C TYR A 153 -13.72 -8.32 2.70
N ILE A 154 -12.54 -7.88 2.26
CA ILE A 154 -11.26 -8.52 2.56
C ILE A 154 -10.70 -7.94 3.86
N LYS A 155 -10.33 -8.82 4.79
CA LYS A 155 -9.67 -8.44 6.04
C LYS A 155 -8.15 -8.46 5.85
N ASN A 156 -7.46 -7.63 6.62
CA ASN A 156 -5.99 -7.68 6.65
C ASN A 156 -5.51 -9.06 7.10
N GLY A 157 -4.60 -9.67 6.34
CA GLY A 157 -4.10 -11.03 6.57
C GLY A 157 -4.95 -12.15 5.99
N GLU A 158 -6.05 -11.84 5.31
CA GLU A 158 -6.90 -12.83 4.66
C GLU A 158 -6.30 -13.33 3.35
N GLU A 159 -6.52 -14.62 3.04
CA GLU A 159 -6.10 -15.22 1.78
C GLU A 159 -7.18 -15.04 0.69
N VAL A 160 -6.73 -14.72 -0.50
CA VAL A 160 -7.54 -14.65 -1.72
C VAL A 160 -6.93 -15.46 -2.85
N ASP A 161 -7.68 -15.71 -3.91
CA ASP A 161 -7.15 -16.35 -5.10
C ASP A 161 -6.38 -15.36 -5.97
N LEU A 162 -5.13 -15.67 -6.28
CA LEU A 162 -4.33 -14.98 -7.28
C LEU A 162 -4.54 -15.67 -8.64
N ILE A 163 -4.85 -14.86 -9.66
CA ILE A 163 -5.07 -15.28 -11.04
C ILE A 163 -3.96 -14.67 -11.89
N VAL A 164 -3.10 -15.52 -12.39
CA VAL A 164 -2.06 -15.19 -13.37
C VAL A 164 -2.61 -15.59 -14.74
N THR A 165 -2.72 -14.64 -15.65
CA THR A 165 -3.23 -14.87 -17.03
C THR A 165 -2.11 -14.86 -18.04
#